data_1d4f5e847288292dd8cd4ab0cee83eea
#
_entry.id   1d4f5e847288292dd8cd4ab0cee83eea
#
_cell.length_a   1.000
_cell.length_b   1.000
_cell.length_c   1.000
_cell.angle_alpha   90.00
_cell.angle_beta   90.00
_cell.angle_gamma   90.00
#
_symmetry.space_group_name_H-M   'P 1'
#
loop_
_entity.id
_entity.type
_entity.pdbx_description
1 polymer ?
#
loop_
_entity_poly.entity_id
_entity_poly.type
_entity_poly.pdbx_seq_one_letter_code
_entity_poly.pdbx_strand_id
1 'polypeptide(L)'
;NKWMEIEHEYLEIKKTDTEEFKNKLKRIVEEKNIISEILNRVSGNYHLKRREEIFETLSELFRAKKYQSFIALGLIQLEGLFYDYCQIKYGEKENQGTLVEKVDKALKSNEYKYMKFYPYFAFDVPIMRNDVAHKGFVDVKDLEWTAYELVLDLNTVSKMVRSESYD
;
A
#
# COMPACT_ATOMS: atom_id res chain seq x y z
N ASN A 1 -22.81 12.65 -3.27
CA ASN A 1 -22.13 11.36 -3.42
C ASN A 1 -21.45 11.02 -2.09
N LYS A 2 -21.90 9.95 -1.43
CA LYS A 2 -21.47 9.56 -0.07
C LYS A 2 -19.94 9.50 0.10
N TRP A 3 -19.20 9.12 -0.95
CA TRP A 3 -17.74 9.08 -0.91
C TRP A 3 -17.10 10.48 -0.91
N MET A 4 -17.68 11.44 -1.60
CA MET A 4 -17.20 12.82 -1.59
C MET A 4 -17.45 13.49 -0.23
N GLU A 5 -18.57 13.18 0.41
CA GLU A 5 -18.90 13.68 1.76
C GLU A 5 -17.91 13.11 2.80
N ILE A 6 -17.61 11.81 2.73
CA ILE A 6 -16.62 11.16 3.59
C ILE A 6 -15.22 11.76 3.34
N GLU A 7 -14.81 11.93 2.09
CA GLU A 7 -13.53 12.54 1.76
C GLU A 7 -13.43 13.96 2.31
N HIS A 8 -14.47 14.75 2.15
CA HIS A 8 -14.52 16.12 2.67
C HIS A 8 -14.42 16.14 4.20
N GLU A 9 -15.19 15.30 4.89
CA GLU A 9 -15.13 15.15 6.34
C GLU A 9 -13.71 14.81 6.82
N TYR A 10 -13.05 13.85 6.19
CA TYR A 10 -11.67 13.50 6.54
C TYR A 10 -10.67 14.62 6.31
N LEU A 11 -10.83 15.39 5.25
CA LEU A 11 -9.95 16.52 4.97
C LEU A 11 -10.13 17.64 6.01
N GLU A 12 -11.36 17.88 6.46
CA GLU A 12 -11.63 18.87 7.52
C GLU A 12 -11.07 18.40 8.86
N ILE A 13 -11.30 17.15 9.27
CA ILE A 13 -10.71 16.58 10.50
C ILE A 13 -9.18 16.65 10.45
N LYS A 14 -8.56 16.29 9.33
CA LYS A 14 -7.10 16.34 9.14
C LYS A 14 -6.53 17.75 9.32
N LYS A 15 -7.27 18.78 8.92
CA LYS A 15 -6.85 20.19 9.07
C LYS A 15 -6.96 20.66 10.54
N THR A 16 -7.96 20.19 11.26
CA THR A 16 -8.31 20.67 12.60
C THR A 16 -7.68 19.84 13.72
N ASP A 17 -7.64 18.52 13.58
CA ASP A 17 -7.10 17.60 14.57
C ASP A 17 -6.45 16.37 13.93
N THR A 18 -5.11 16.39 13.86
CA THR A 18 -4.32 15.30 13.26
C THR A 18 -4.44 14.00 14.06
N GLU A 19 -4.55 14.05 15.38
CA GLU A 19 -4.69 12.85 16.22
C GLU A 19 -6.06 12.21 16.07
N GLU A 20 -7.12 13.01 16.01
CA GLU A 20 -8.47 12.50 15.71
C GLU A 20 -8.50 11.81 14.33
N PHE A 21 -7.89 12.41 13.33
CA PHE A 21 -7.79 11.84 12.00
C PHE A 21 -7.06 10.48 12.01
N LYS A 22 -5.90 10.40 12.68
CA LYS A 22 -5.13 9.16 12.83
C LYS A 22 -5.95 8.07 13.52
N ASN A 23 -6.59 8.41 14.64
CA ASN A 23 -7.42 7.47 15.42
C ASN A 23 -8.60 6.95 14.59
N LYS A 24 -9.23 7.80 13.79
CA LYS A 24 -10.33 7.41 12.90
C LYS A 24 -9.86 6.43 11.83
N LEU A 25 -8.71 6.67 11.21
CA LEU A 25 -8.14 5.75 10.21
C LEU A 25 -7.70 4.41 10.83
N LYS A 26 -7.05 4.42 11.99
CA LYS A 26 -6.69 3.19 12.72
C LYS A 26 -7.94 2.35 13.00
N ARG A 27 -9.00 2.97 13.52
CA ARG A 27 -10.27 2.30 13.78
C ARG A 27 -10.86 1.66 12.50
N ILE A 28 -10.84 2.35 11.37
CA ILE A 28 -11.32 1.80 10.10
C ILE A 28 -10.51 0.56 9.70
N VAL A 29 -9.18 0.60 9.83
CA VAL A 29 -8.31 -0.55 9.52
C VAL A 29 -8.67 -1.76 10.39
N GLU A 30 -8.92 -1.54 11.68
CA GLU A 30 -9.25 -2.60 12.64
C GLU A 30 -10.68 -3.13 12.47
N GLU A 31 -11.69 -2.26 12.46
CA GLU A 31 -13.10 -2.65 12.34
C GLU A 31 -13.41 -3.38 11.03
N LYS A 32 -12.78 -2.97 9.93
CA LYS A 32 -12.91 -3.63 8.64
C LYS A 32 -11.95 -4.79 8.46
N ASN A 33 -11.06 -5.04 9.42
CA ASN A 33 -10.04 -6.08 9.36
C ASN A 33 -9.29 -6.07 8.01
N ILE A 34 -8.82 -4.87 7.60
CA ILE A 34 -8.27 -4.64 6.26
C ILE A 34 -7.08 -5.55 5.97
N ILE A 35 -6.27 -5.88 6.98
CA ILE A 35 -5.14 -6.79 6.81
C ILE A 35 -5.59 -8.20 6.36
N SER A 36 -6.72 -8.69 6.89
CA SER A 36 -7.29 -9.96 6.45
C SER A 36 -7.91 -9.87 5.06
N GLU A 37 -8.51 -8.74 4.70
CA GLU A 37 -9.01 -8.53 3.34
C GLU A 37 -7.88 -8.56 2.31
N ILE A 38 -6.71 -7.98 2.65
CA ILE A 38 -5.53 -8.04 1.78
C ILE A 38 -5.08 -9.49 1.61
N LEU A 39 -4.93 -10.24 2.72
CA LEU A 39 -4.52 -11.64 2.69
C LEU A 39 -5.48 -12.47 1.83
N ASN A 40 -6.78 -12.36 2.05
CA ASN A 40 -7.78 -13.07 1.25
C ASN A 40 -7.69 -12.75 -0.24
N ARG A 41 -7.41 -11.47 -0.57
CA ARG A 41 -7.23 -11.04 -1.96
C ARG A 41 -5.97 -11.65 -2.58
N VAL A 42 -4.88 -11.68 -1.84
CA VAL A 42 -3.61 -12.27 -2.30
C VAL A 42 -3.78 -13.77 -2.52
N SER A 43 -4.39 -14.49 -1.58
CA SER A 43 -4.64 -15.93 -1.68
C SER A 43 -5.61 -16.29 -2.82
N GLY A 44 -6.60 -15.45 -3.07
CA GLY A 44 -7.61 -15.66 -4.11
C GLY A 44 -7.23 -15.18 -5.51
N ASN A 45 -6.11 -14.49 -5.66
CA ASN A 45 -5.67 -13.94 -6.94
C ASN A 45 -4.51 -14.77 -7.52
N TYR A 46 -4.70 -15.34 -8.70
CA TYR A 46 -3.69 -16.18 -9.37
C TYR A 46 -2.32 -15.49 -9.49
N HIS A 47 -2.29 -14.21 -9.83
CA HIS A 47 -1.05 -13.45 -10.01
C HIS A 47 -0.35 -13.13 -8.69
N LEU A 48 -1.10 -13.00 -7.59
CA LEU A 48 -0.57 -12.65 -6.27
C LEU A 48 -0.30 -13.86 -5.38
N LYS A 49 -0.82 -15.04 -5.72
CA LYS A 49 -0.77 -16.23 -4.86
C LYS A 49 0.65 -16.63 -4.46
N ARG A 50 1.65 -16.37 -5.30
CA ARG A 50 3.07 -16.59 -4.97
C ARG A 50 3.58 -15.76 -3.80
N ARG A 51 2.83 -14.76 -3.34
CA ARG A 51 3.13 -13.89 -2.20
C ARG A 51 2.36 -14.27 -0.94
N GLU A 52 1.54 -15.32 -0.99
CA GLU A 52 0.63 -15.69 0.09
C GLU A 52 1.35 -15.85 1.43
N GLU A 53 2.38 -16.68 1.51
CA GLU A 53 3.19 -16.89 2.72
C GLU A 53 3.78 -15.58 3.29
N ILE A 54 4.22 -14.68 2.41
CA ILE A 54 4.78 -13.39 2.83
C ILE A 54 3.69 -12.51 3.42
N PHE A 55 2.49 -12.50 2.83
CA PHE A 55 1.36 -11.73 3.35
C PHE A 55 0.75 -12.34 4.62
N GLU A 56 0.82 -13.64 4.81
CA GLU A 56 0.55 -14.29 6.10
C GLU A 56 1.50 -13.76 7.18
N THR A 57 2.80 -13.76 6.89
CA THR A 57 3.83 -13.20 7.79
C THR A 57 3.58 -11.71 8.08
N LEU A 58 3.22 -10.91 7.08
CA LEU A 58 2.85 -9.49 7.28
C LEU A 58 1.65 -9.35 8.21
N SER A 59 0.62 -10.18 8.03
CA SER A 59 -0.56 -10.18 8.89
C SER A 59 -0.21 -10.50 10.35
N GLU A 60 0.65 -11.50 10.57
CA GLU A 60 1.13 -11.86 11.91
C GLU A 60 1.95 -10.74 12.56
N LEU A 61 2.89 -10.14 11.82
CA LEU A 61 3.71 -9.03 12.30
C LEU A 61 2.87 -7.82 12.70
N PHE A 62 1.88 -7.46 11.90
CA PHE A 62 0.97 -6.36 12.18
C PHE A 62 0.14 -6.63 13.43
N ARG A 63 -0.49 -7.80 13.54
CA ARG A 63 -1.29 -8.20 14.72
C ARG A 63 -0.46 -8.29 15.99
N ALA A 64 0.78 -8.74 15.89
CA ALA A 64 1.74 -8.78 16.99
C ALA A 64 2.36 -7.41 17.32
N LYS A 65 1.95 -6.34 16.62
CA LYS A 65 2.48 -4.96 16.76
C LYS A 65 3.99 -4.86 16.55
N LYS A 66 4.57 -5.77 15.76
CA LYS A 66 5.99 -5.73 15.36
C LYS A 66 6.18 -4.79 14.17
N TYR A 67 5.84 -3.52 14.39
CA TYR A 67 5.71 -2.53 13.33
C TYR A 67 6.99 -2.30 12.53
N GLN A 68 8.17 -2.31 13.16
CA GLN A 68 9.45 -2.17 12.45
C GLN A 68 9.61 -3.25 11.36
N SER A 69 9.42 -4.52 11.74
CA SER A 69 9.52 -5.65 10.80
C SER A 69 8.41 -5.65 9.77
N PHE A 70 7.19 -5.29 10.19
CA PHE A 70 6.05 -5.15 9.29
C PHE A 70 6.31 -4.11 8.19
N ILE A 71 6.80 -2.92 8.57
CA ILE A 71 7.05 -1.83 7.61
C ILE A 71 8.20 -2.23 6.68
N ALA A 72 9.28 -2.78 7.20
CA ALA A 72 10.42 -3.20 6.39
C ALA A 72 10.01 -4.21 5.31
N LEU A 73 9.30 -5.26 5.68
CA LEU A 73 8.80 -6.27 4.75
C LEU A 73 7.70 -5.73 3.84
N GLY A 74 6.79 -4.93 4.39
CA GLY A 74 5.66 -4.37 3.68
C GLY A 74 6.04 -3.40 2.56
N LEU A 75 7.07 -2.57 2.76
CA LEU A 75 7.59 -1.67 1.71
C LEU A 75 8.14 -2.46 0.51
N ILE A 76 8.82 -3.59 0.76
CA ILE A 76 9.31 -4.48 -0.29
C ILE A 76 8.11 -5.10 -1.04
N GLN A 77 7.06 -5.50 -0.31
CA GLN A 77 5.87 -6.04 -0.95
C GLN A 77 5.07 -4.98 -1.71
N LEU A 78 5.02 -3.75 -1.23
CA LEU A 78 4.38 -2.65 -1.95
C LEU A 78 5.07 -2.42 -3.32
N GLU A 79 6.40 -2.38 -3.35
CA GLU A 79 7.17 -2.34 -4.61
C GLU A 79 6.85 -3.54 -5.50
N GLY A 80 6.79 -4.73 -4.91
CA GLY A 80 6.45 -5.97 -5.63
C GLY A 80 5.04 -5.97 -6.23
N LEU A 81 4.07 -5.35 -5.57
CA LEU A 81 2.71 -5.19 -6.11
C LEU A 81 2.68 -4.25 -7.32
N PHE A 82 3.42 -3.15 -7.29
CA PHE A 82 3.58 -2.28 -8.46
C PHE A 82 4.28 -3.01 -9.61
N TYR A 83 5.28 -3.84 -9.30
CA TYR A 83 5.93 -4.70 -10.29
C TYR A 83 4.91 -5.65 -10.93
N ASP A 84 4.14 -6.38 -10.14
CA ASP A 84 3.13 -7.33 -10.65
C ASP A 84 2.08 -6.63 -11.51
N TYR A 85 1.61 -5.47 -11.07
CA TYR A 85 0.66 -4.66 -11.83
C TYR A 85 1.22 -4.29 -13.22
N CYS A 86 2.44 -3.76 -13.27
CA CYS A 86 3.07 -3.37 -14.52
C CYS A 86 3.33 -4.57 -15.44
N GLN A 87 3.73 -5.72 -14.86
CA GLN A 87 3.96 -6.93 -15.62
C GLN A 87 2.67 -7.47 -16.27
N ILE A 88 1.57 -7.48 -15.52
CA ILE A 88 0.28 -7.94 -16.03
C ILE A 88 -0.23 -7.00 -17.13
N LYS A 89 -0.14 -5.70 -16.92
CA LYS A 89 -0.71 -4.71 -17.83
C LYS A 89 0.14 -4.44 -19.07
N TYR A 90 1.47 -4.43 -18.93
CA TYR A 90 2.38 -4.00 -19.99
C TYR A 90 3.32 -5.09 -20.49
N GLY A 91 3.41 -6.24 -19.80
CA GLY A 91 4.29 -7.35 -20.12
C GLY A 91 5.73 -7.18 -19.59
N GLU A 92 6.52 -8.25 -19.71
CA GLU A 92 7.86 -8.33 -19.11
C GLU A 92 8.86 -7.30 -19.65
N LYS A 93 8.81 -6.99 -20.95
CA LYS A 93 9.77 -6.08 -21.59
C LYS A 93 9.63 -4.64 -21.09
N GLU A 94 8.45 -4.26 -20.66
CA GLU A 94 8.16 -2.91 -20.17
C GLU A 94 8.21 -2.77 -18.65
N ASN A 95 8.43 -3.88 -17.95
CA ASN A 95 8.52 -3.91 -16.50
C ASN A 95 9.96 -3.68 -15.98
N GLN A 96 10.89 -3.37 -16.84
CA GLN A 96 12.24 -2.95 -16.48
C GLN A 96 12.19 -1.49 -16.04
N GLY A 97 12.80 -1.18 -14.88
CA GLY A 97 12.86 0.19 -14.39
C GLY A 97 12.82 0.28 -12.87
N THR A 98 13.00 1.49 -12.41
CA THR A 98 12.94 1.84 -10.99
C THR A 98 11.52 1.75 -10.43
N LEU A 99 11.38 1.75 -9.11
CA LEU A 99 10.06 1.84 -8.46
C LEU A 99 9.31 3.09 -8.92
N VAL A 100 9.99 4.22 -9.05
CA VAL A 100 9.37 5.48 -9.51
C VAL A 100 8.77 5.33 -10.91
N GLU A 101 9.47 4.69 -11.83
CA GLU A 101 8.97 4.45 -13.21
C GLU A 101 7.77 3.51 -13.22
N LYS A 102 7.75 2.48 -12.36
CA LYS A 102 6.61 1.58 -12.20
C LYS A 102 5.40 2.29 -11.62
N VAL A 103 5.61 3.12 -10.59
CA VAL A 103 4.57 3.96 -10.00
C VAL A 103 4.00 4.92 -11.03
N ASP A 104 4.86 5.58 -11.82
CA ASP A 104 4.45 6.49 -12.88
C ASP A 104 3.55 5.78 -13.92
N LYS A 105 3.98 4.63 -14.41
CA LYS A 105 3.17 3.80 -15.31
C LYS A 105 1.84 3.39 -14.71
N ALA A 106 1.85 2.89 -13.47
CA ALA A 106 0.65 2.41 -12.80
C ALA A 106 -0.38 3.53 -12.57
N LEU A 107 0.06 4.70 -12.11
CA LEU A 107 -0.84 5.78 -11.74
C LEU A 107 -1.35 6.57 -12.95
N LYS A 108 -0.52 6.79 -13.96
CA LYS A 108 -0.95 7.44 -15.22
C LYS A 108 -1.99 6.63 -15.99
N SER A 109 -1.87 5.31 -15.96
CA SER A 109 -2.78 4.44 -16.69
C SER A 109 -4.19 4.32 -16.09
N ASN A 110 -4.35 4.64 -14.81
CA ASN A 110 -5.62 4.56 -14.10
C ASN A 110 -6.32 5.92 -13.97
N GLU A 111 -5.99 6.86 -14.86
CA GLU A 111 -6.57 8.21 -14.93
C GLU A 111 -7.04 8.76 -13.56
N TYR A 112 -6.89 9.96 -13.23
CA TYR A 112 -7.41 10.74 -12.07
C TYR A 112 -7.59 10.05 -10.70
N LYS A 113 -7.88 8.73 -10.63
CA LYS A 113 -8.26 8.07 -9.39
C LYS A 113 -7.13 8.02 -8.35
N TYR A 114 -5.89 7.97 -8.84
CA TYR A 114 -4.69 7.84 -8.00
C TYR A 114 -3.73 9.03 -8.08
N MET A 115 -4.03 10.05 -8.87
CA MET A 115 -3.16 11.23 -9.00
C MET A 115 -2.89 11.96 -7.69
N LYS A 116 -3.83 11.92 -6.73
CA LYS A 116 -3.65 12.51 -5.40
C LYS A 116 -2.52 11.86 -4.59
N PHE A 117 -2.26 10.58 -4.84
CA PHE A 117 -1.25 9.79 -4.12
C PHE A 117 0.07 9.68 -4.88
N TYR A 118 0.14 10.22 -6.09
CA TYR A 118 1.33 10.12 -6.93
C TYR A 118 2.60 10.62 -6.23
N PRO A 119 2.64 11.83 -5.63
CA PRO A 119 3.86 12.30 -4.97
C PRO A 119 4.32 11.38 -3.85
N TYR A 120 3.38 10.87 -3.05
CA TYR A 120 3.68 9.95 -1.96
C TYR A 120 4.31 8.65 -2.48
N PHE A 121 3.69 7.97 -3.45
CA PHE A 121 4.22 6.74 -4.00
C PHE A 121 5.48 6.93 -4.85
N ALA A 122 5.64 8.08 -5.50
CA ALA A 122 6.81 8.37 -6.33
C ALA A 122 8.03 8.84 -5.55
N PHE A 123 7.84 9.47 -4.39
CA PHE A 123 8.92 10.09 -3.62
C PHE A 123 9.06 9.53 -2.20
N ASP A 124 7.99 9.52 -1.40
CA ASP A 124 8.08 9.13 0.01
C ASP A 124 8.32 7.62 0.18
N VAL A 125 7.60 6.79 -0.56
CA VAL A 125 7.75 5.32 -0.50
C VAL A 125 9.14 4.86 -0.94
N PRO A 126 9.72 5.34 -2.05
CA PRO A 126 11.10 5.00 -2.43
C PRO A 126 12.15 5.43 -1.40
N ILE A 127 11.97 6.58 -0.75
CA ILE A 127 12.89 7.04 0.30
C ILE A 127 12.84 6.07 1.49
N MET A 128 11.66 5.76 2.02
CA MET A 128 11.50 4.81 3.12
C MET A 128 12.05 3.42 2.78
N ARG A 129 11.77 2.93 1.57
CA ARG A 129 12.26 1.64 1.09
C ARG A 129 13.79 1.62 0.98
N ASN A 130 14.40 2.69 0.49
CA ASN A 130 15.86 2.80 0.40
C ASN A 130 16.51 2.87 1.77
N ASP A 131 15.90 3.54 2.74
CA ASP A 131 16.37 3.54 4.13
C ASP A 131 16.39 2.12 4.70
N VAL A 132 15.36 1.32 4.49
CA VAL A 132 15.34 -0.10 4.89
C VAL A 132 16.46 -0.88 4.20
N ALA A 133 16.63 -0.69 2.89
CA ALA A 133 17.63 -1.43 2.12
C ALA A 133 19.08 -1.09 2.53
N HIS A 134 19.36 0.17 2.88
CA HIS A 134 20.71 0.63 3.20
C HIS A 134 21.03 0.66 4.70
N LYS A 135 20.03 0.97 5.53
CA LYS A 135 20.22 1.07 7.00
C LYS A 135 19.79 -0.21 7.74
N GLY A 136 18.96 -1.05 7.12
CA GLY A 136 18.41 -2.26 7.74
C GLY A 136 17.23 -2.00 8.69
N PHE A 137 16.76 -0.77 8.82
CA PHE A 137 15.62 -0.40 9.66
C PHE A 137 14.87 0.82 9.09
N VAL A 138 13.66 1.05 9.61
CA VAL A 138 12.83 2.20 9.26
C VAL A 138 13.08 3.32 10.27
N ASP A 139 13.49 4.48 9.79
CA ASP A 139 13.73 5.67 10.60
C ASP A 139 12.56 6.64 10.48
N VAL A 140 11.49 6.39 11.24
CA VAL A 140 10.28 7.23 11.28
C VAL A 140 9.90 7.53 12.72
N LYS A 141 9.28 8.69 12.95
CA LYS A 141 8.92 9.16 14.30
C LYS A 141 7.80 8.33 14.94
N ASP A 142 6.86 7.84 14.15
CA ASP A 142 5.66 7.13 14.61
C ASP A 142 5.52 5.82 13.82
N LEU A 143 6.15 4.77 14.31
CA LEU A 143 6.13 3.44 13.69
C LEU A 143 4.71 2.86 13.61
N GLU A 144 3.90 3.05 14.64
CA GLU A 144 2.53 2.55 14.65
C GLU A 144 1.73 3.21 13.52
N TRP A 145 1.73 4.54 13.46
CA TRP A 145 1.01 5.27 12.41
C TRP A 145 1.49 4.86 11.01
N THR A 146 2.80 4.80 10.78
CA THR A 146 3.37 4.38 9.50
C THR A 146 2.94 2.96 9.12
N ALA A 147 2.81 2.05 10.09
CA ALA A 147 2.30 0.71 9.82
C ALA A 147 0.83 0.72 9.36
N TYR A 148 -0.02 1.52 9.99
CA TYR A 148 -1.42 1.66 9.56
C TYR A 148 -1.56 2.31 8.19
N GLU A 149 -0.77 3.33 7.89
CA GLU A 149 -0.69 3.92 6.54
C GLU A 149 -0.30 2.86 5.51
N LEU A 150 0.74 2.06 5.82
CA LEU A 150 1.20 1.01 4.90
C LEU A 150 0.15 -0.09 4.69
N VAL A 151 -0.67 -0.43 5.69
CA VAL A 151 -1.83 -1.33 5.49
C VAL A 151 -2.78 -0.76 4.45
N LEU A 152 -3.09 0.54 4.51
CA LEU A 152 -3.95 1.20 3.54
C LEU A 152 -3.32 1.24 2.14
N ASP A 153 -2.01 1.46 2.05
CA ASP A 153 -1.27 1.44 0.79
C ASP A 153 -1.28 0.05 0.15
N LEU A 154 -0.94 -0.98 0.92
CA LEU A 154 -1.00 -2.37 0.46
C LEU A 154 -2.42 -2.77 0.01
N ASN A 155 -3.45 -2.31 0.74
CA ASN A 155 -4.83 -2.53 0.35
C ASN A 155 -5.16 -1.86 -0.99
N THR A 156 -4.73 -0.62 -1.17
CA THR A 156 -4.96 0.15 -2.41
C THR A 156 -4.26 -0.50 -3.59
N VAL A 157 -2.95 -0.77 -3.46
CA VAL A 157 -2.15 -1.29 -4.57
C VAL A 157 -2.51 -2.73 -4.90
N SER A 158 -2.80 -3.58 -3.90
CA SER A 158 -3.27 -4.96 -4.16
C SER A 158 -4.60 -5.00 -4.91
N LYS A 159 -5.46 -3.99 -4.75
CA LYS A 159 -6.69 -3.85 -5.55
C LYS A 159 -6.43 -3.51 -7.00
N MET A 160 -5.34 -2.81 -7.29
CA MET A 160 -4.94 -2.49 -8.67
C MET A 160 -4.49 -3.74 -9.43
N VAL A 161 -3.87 -4.71 -8.73
CA VAL A 161 -3.44 -6.01 -9.30
C VAL A 161 -4.63 -6.96 -9.48
N ARG A 162 -5.86 -6.48 -9.44
CA ARG A 162 -7.01 -7.31 -9.79
C ARG A 162 -6.79 -7.84 -11.20
N SER A 163 -7.01 -9.14 -11.35
CA SER A 163 -7.16 -9.75 -12.63
C SER A 163 -8.10 -8.90 -13.47
N GLU A 164 -7.56 -8.12 -14.39
CA GLU A 164 -8.30 -7.85 -15.59
C GLU A 164 -8.47 -9.25 -16.17
N SER A 165 -9.62 -9.86 -15.87
CA SER A 165 -10.10 -11.00 -16.62
C SER A 165 -10.02 -10.53 -18.06
N TYR A 166 -9.14 -11.17 -18.80
CA TYR A 166 -9.13 -11.06 -20.25
C TYR A 166 -10.49 -11.57 -20.72
N ASP A 167 -11.42 -10.65 -20.99
CA ASP A 167 -12.56 -10.91 -21.84
C ASP A 167 -12.11 -10.90 -23.31
#